data_e95dbefc302847f0c1ea8596fe6d68d9
#
_entry.id   e95dbefc302847f0c1ea8596fe6d68d9
#
_cell.length_a   1.000
_cell.length_b   1.000
_cell.length_c   1.000
_cell.angle_alpha   90.00
_cell.angle_beta   90.00
_cell.angle_gamma   90.00
#
_symmetry.space_group_name_H-M   'P 1'
#
loop_
_entity.id
_entity.type
_entity.pdbx_description
1 polymer ?
#
loop_
_entity_poly.entity_id
_entity_poly.type
_entity_poly.pdbx_seq_one_letter_code
_entity_poly.pdbx_strand_id
1 'polypeptide(L)'
;MAKKSGLKVDRKYTTPGNPYNNITWEKRSSKITNPDGSVVFEMNDVEIPSTWSQVATDIMVSKYFRKAGVPQLDAEGNELKDENGDAVLGPETSSRQVFDRLAETWRHWGEKTGYFASSDDAQSFEDELKYMLATQMAAPNSPQWFN
;
A
#
# COMPACT_ATOMS: atom_id res chain seq x y z
N MET A 1 -22.47 32.68 -3.72
CA MET A 1 -21.76 31.51 -3.18
C MET A 1 -20.32 31.55 -3.64
N ALA A 2 -19.36 31.66 -2.72
CA ALA A 2 -17.95 31.66 -3.07
C ALA A 2 -17.58 30.31 -3.71
N LYS A 3 -17.00 30.34 -4.91
CA LYS A 3 -16.50 29.17 -5.60
C LYS A 3 -15.46 28.49 -4.70
N LYS A 4 -15.70 27.26 -4.27
CA LYS A 4 -14.72 26.50 -3.48
C LYS A 4 -13.45 26.38 -4.31
N SER A 5 -12.43 27.14 -3.96
CA SER A 5 -11.12 27.02 -4.58
C SER A 5 -10.42 25.80 -3.98
N GLY A 6 -10.03 24.85 -4.79
CA GLY A 6 -9.28 23.66 -4.38
C GLY A 6 -8.38 23.22 -5.51
N LEU A 7 -7.47 22.29 -5.21
CA LEU A 7 -6.56 21.74 -6.19
C LEU A 7 -7.30 20.83 -7.16
N LYS A 8 -7.05 21.02 -8.43
CA LYS A 8 -7.39 20.06 -9.49
C LYS A 8 -6.24 19.10 -9.67
N VAL A 9 -6.55 17.82 -9.78
CA VAL A 9 -5.57 16.77 -9.99
C VAL A 9 -5.92 16.02 -11.26
N ASP A 10 -5.14 16.22 -12.29
CA ASP A 10 -5.29 15.51 -13.55
C ASP A 10 -4.58 14.16 -13.49
N ARG A 11 -5.18 13.15 -14.12
CA ARG A 11 -4.55 11.83 -14.25
C ARG A 11 -3.50 11.86 -15.35
N LYS A 12 -2.28 11.39 -15.02
CA LYS A 12 -1.19 11.22 -15.99
C LYS A 12 -0.87 9.76 -16.24
N TYR A 13 -0.91 8.94 -15.22
CA TYR A 13 -0.47 7.54 -15.24
C TYR A 13 -1.62 6.56 -15.08
N THR A 14 -2.74 7.01 -14.56
CA THR A 14 -3.89 6.16 -14.26
C THR A 14 -5.13 6.58 -15.04
N THR A 15 -6.05 5.64 -15.16
CA THR A 15 -7.42 5.86 -15.64
C THR A 15 -8.39 5.56 -14.48
N PRO A 16 -9.66 6.04 -14.55
CA PRO A 16 -10.64 5.67 -13.54
C PRO A 16 -10.74 4.15 -13.36
N GLY A 17 -10.79 3.69 -12.12
CA GLY A 17 -10.80 2.28 -11.75
C GLY A 17 -9.67 1.95 -10.77
N ASN A 18 -9.25 0.69 -10.73
CA ASN A 18 -8.17 0.25 -9.86
C ASN A 18 -6.81 0.64 -10.44
N PRO A 19 -6.02 1.51 -9.76
CA PRO A 19 -4.73 1.98 -10.26
C PRO A 19 -3.67 0.87 -10.40
N TYR A 20 -3.89 -0.28 -9.77
CA TYR A 20 -2.96 -1.42 -9.79
C TYR A 20 -3.18 -2.38 -10.98
N ASN A 21 -4.26 -2.22 -11.75
CA ASN A 21 -4.61 -3.16 -12.83
C ASN A 21 -3.57 -3.23 -13.95
N ASN A 22 -2.80 -2.17 -14.18
CA ASN A 22 -1.76 -2.11 -15.21
C ASN A 22 -0.37 -2.48 -14.68
N ILE A 23 -0.29 -2.95 -13.45
CA ILE A 23 0.95 -3.39 -12.81
C ILE A 23 0.92 -4.91 -12.71
N THR A 24 2.02 -5.56 -13.10
CA THR A 24 2.19 -7.00 -12.91
C THR A 24 2.70 -7.28 -11.51
N TRP A 25 2.01 -8.15 -10.80
CA TRP A 25 2.31 -8.53 -9.42
C TRP A 25 2.81 -9.96 -9.37
N GLU A 26 3.68 -10.25 -8.40
CA GLU A 26 4.16 -11.60 -8.18
C GLU A 26 4.29 -11.89 -6.67
N LYS A 27 4.30 -13.16 -6.33
CA LYS A 27 4.57 -13.64 -4.97
C LYS A 27 6.06 -13.88 -4.81
N ARG A 28 6.63 -13.38 -3.71
CA ARG A 28 8.05 -13.56 -3.37
C ARG A 28 8.21 -14.01 -1.93
N SER A 29 9.34 -14.63 -1.66
CA SER A 29 9.82 -14.87 -0.30
C SER A 29 10.85 -13.80 0.05
N SER A 30 10.82 -13.36 1.30
CA SER A 30 11.83 -12.47 1.88
C SER A 30 12.47 -13.16 3.07
N LYS A 31 13.80 -13.30 3.06
CA LYS A 31 14.55 -13.98 4.10
C LYS A 31 15.82 -13.21 4.42
N ILE A 32 16.00 -12.93 5.70
CA ILE A 32 17.20 -12.27 6.22
C ILE A 32 17.88 -13.25 7.18
N THR A 33 19.17 -13.50 6.94
CA THR A 33 19.98 -14.40 7.75
C THR A 33 21.19 -13.67 8.33
N ASN A 34 21.63 -14.13 9.50
CA ASN A 34 22.92 -13.74 10.07
C ASN A 34 24.07 -14.40 9.31
N PRO A 35 25.32 -13.92 9.49
CA PRO A 35 26.50 -14.56 8.90
C PRO A 35 26.71 -16.03 9.28
N ASP A 36 26.19 -16.45 10.43
CA ASP A 36 26.22 -17.85 10.90
C ASP A 36 25.15 -18.74 10.26
N GLY A 37 24.29 -18.17 9.39
CA GLY A 37 23.20 -18.88 8.71
C GLY A 37 21.89 -18.93 9.48
N SER A 38 21.85 -18.40 10.71
CA SER A 38 20.59 -18.32 11.48
C SER A 38 19.63 -17.33 10.84
N VAL A 39 18.34 -17.70 10.79
CA VAL A 39 17.29 -16.85 10.21
C VAL A 39 16.83 -15.79 11.20
N VAL A 40 16.99 -14.53 10.82
CA VAL A 40 16.52 -13.38 11.60
C VAL A 40 15.06 -13.05 11.25
N PHE A 41 14.72 -13.16 9.98
CA PHE A 41 13.41 -12.85 9.44
C PHE A 41 13.13 -13.71 8.21
N GLU A 42 11.91 -14.21 8.13
CA GLU A 42 11.43 -14.91 6.95
C GLU A 42 9.92 -14.67 6.77
N MET A 43 9.53 -14.34 5.56
CA MET A 43 8.13 -14.25 5.16
C MET A 43 7.97 -14.73 3.72
N ASN A 44 7.02 -15.62 3.50
CA ASN A 44 6.74 -16.22 2.19
C ASN A 44 5.46 -15.64 1.59
N ASP A 45 5.31 -15.81 0.28
CA ASP A 45 4.10 -15.43 -0.47
C ASP A 45 3.70 -13.96 -0.34
N VAL A 46 4.67 -13.07 -0.19
CA VAL A 46 4.42 -11.63 -0.17
C VAL A 46 4.17 -11.11 -1.58
N GLU A 47 3.12 -10.32 -1.75
CA GLU A 47 2.77 -9.76 -3.05
C GLU A 47 3.52 -8.44 -3.28
N ILE A 48 4.29 -8.41 -4.37
CA ILE A 48 5.18 -7.29 -4.74
C ILE A 48 5.01 -7.01 -6.25
N PRO A 49 5.14 -5.76 -6.70
CA PRO A 49 5.23 -5.49 -8.13
C PRO A 49 6.42 -6.23 -8.75
N SER A 50 6.22 -6.87 -9.89
CA SER A 50 7.23 -7.73 -10.54
C SER A 50 8.51 -6.98 -10.92
N THR A 51 8.45 -5.67 -11.09
CA THR A 51 9.59 -4.82 -11.43
C THR A 51 10.51 -4.48 -10.26
N TRP A 52 10.09 -4.75 -9.03
CA TRP A 52 10.91 -4.47 -7.86
C TRP A 52 12.09 -5.43 -7.74
N SER A 53 13.23 -4.92 -7.29
CA SER A 53 14.38 -5.77 -6.95
C SER A 53 14.09 -6.61 -5.70
N GLN A 54 14.85 -7.69 -5.50
CA GLN A 54 14.75 -8.48 -4.28
C GLN A 54 15.17 -7.67 -3.05
N VAL A 55 16.17 -6.80 -3.17
CA VAL A 55 16.61 -5.91 -2.08
C VAL A 55 15.48 -4.95 -1.67
N ALA A 56 14.80 -4.34 -2.62
CA ALA A 56 13.65 -3.47 -2.34
C ALA A 56 12.51 -4.24 -1.66
N THR A 57 12.26 -5.47 -2.10
CA THR A 57 11.30 -6.39 -1.50
C THR A 57 11.64 -6.68 -0.05
N ASP A 58 12.89 -7.05 0.23
CA ASP A 58 13.35 -7.40 1.58
C ASP A 58 13.24 -6.21 2.54
N ILE A 59 13.56 -5.02 2.08
CA ILE A 59 13.43 -3.79 2.87
C ILE A 59 11.96 -3.50 3.16
N MET A 60 11.11 -3.55 2.16
CA MET A 60 9.67 -3.29 2.32
C MET A 60 9.05 -4.27 3.33
N VAL A 61 9.29 -5.55 3.16
CA VAL A 61 8.67 -6.59 3.97
C VAL A 61 9.24 -6.62 5.39
N SER A 62 10.56 -6.52 5.54
CA SER A 62 11.18 -6.60 6.86
C SER A 62 10.99 -5.36 7.72
N LYS A 63 10.95 -4.18 7.11
CA LYS A 63 10.91 -2.89 7.83
C LYS A 63 9.53 -2.24 7.86
N TYR A 64 8.78 -2.29 6.76
CA TYR A 64 7.59 -1.45 6.58
C TYR A 64 6.27 -2.20 6.61
N PHE A 65 6.24 -3.49 6.34
CA PHE A 65 5.03 -4.28 6.57
C PHE A 65 4.69 -4.29 8.06
N ARG A 66 3.42 -4.05 8.38
CA ARG A 66 2.90 -4.29 9.72
C ARG A 66 2.98 -5.77 10.04
N LYS A 67 3.49 -6.11 11.21
CA LYS A 67 3.76 -7.49 11.61
C LYS A 67 2.59 -8.16 12.31
N ALA A 68 1.61 -7.39 12.77
CA ALA A 68 0.46 -7.87 13.49
C ALA A 68 -0.69 -6.87 13.45
N GLY A 69 -1.87 -7.31 13.89
CA GLY A 69 -3.03 -6.43 14.07
C GLY A 69 -3.78 -6.08 12.79
N VAL A 70 -3.44 -6.69 11.67
CA VAL A 70 -4.10 -6.44 10.39
C VAL A 70 -5.13 -7.54 10.10
N PRO A 71 -6.40 -7.20 9.83
CA PRO A 71 -7.39 -8.20 9.44
C PRO A 71 -6.93 -9.01 8.24
N GLN A 72 -7.00 -10.32 8.35
CA GLN A 72 -6.65 -11.23 7.26
C GLN A 72 -7.86 -11.43 6.35
N LEU A 73 -7.61 -11.61 5.07
CA LEU A 73 -8.63 -11.77 4.05
C LEU A 73 -8.58 -13.18 3.44
N ASP A 74 -9.72 -13.68 3.01
CA ASP A 74 -9.81 -14.87 2.18
C ASP A 74 -9.43 -14.58 0.70
N ALA A 75 -9.52 -15.60 -0.15
CA ALA A 75 -9.20 -15.45 -1.57
C ALA A 75 -10.16 -14.51 -2.32
N GLU A 76 -11.35 -14.32 -1.80
CA GLU A 76 -12.40 -13.45 -2.34
C GLU A 76 -12.31 -12.01 -1.78
N GLY A 77 -11.40 -11.77 -0.81
CA GLY A 77 -11.18 -10.45 -0.21
C GLY A 77 -12.08 -10.12 0.99
N ASN A 78 -12.78 -11.11 1.55
CA ASN A 78 -13.58 -10.93 2.76
C ASN A 78 -12.73 -11.15 4.01
N GLU A 79 -13.07 -10.45 5.10
CA GLU A 79 -12.40 -10.65 6.38
C GLU A 79 -12.59 -12.08 6.90
N LEU A 80 -11.47 -12.73 7.21
CA LEU A 80 -11.47 -13.99 7.91
C LEU A 80 -11.92 -13.78 9.35
N LYS A 81 -12.82 -14.65 9.83
CA LYS A 81 -13.32 -14.62 11.20
C LYS A 81 -13.02 -15.93 11.89
N ASP A 82 -12.73 -15.84 13.18
CA ASP A 82 -12.52 -17.00 14.03
C ASP A 82 -13.85 -17.63 14.47
N GLU A 83 -13.76 -18.67 15.29
CA GLU A 83 -14.92 -19.40 15.81
C GLU A 83 -15.87 -18.55 16.66
N ASN A 84 -15.40 -17.41 17.18
CA ASN A 84 -16.18 -16.45 17.98
C ASN A 84 -16.79 -15.34 17.12
N GLY A 85 -16.45 -15.29 15.83
CA GLY A 85 -16.88 -14.24 14.90
C GLY A 85 -15.98 -12.98 14.92
N ASP A 86 -14.86 -13.04 15.62
CA ASP A 86 -13.86 -11.96 15.65
C ASP A 86 -12.93 -12.04 14.43
N ALA A 87 -12.42 -10.87 14.00
CA ALA A 87 -11.49 -10.81 12.88
C ALA A 87 -10.18 -11.55 13.19
N VAL A 88 -9.75 -12.42 12.28
CA VAL A 88 -8.43 -13.05 12.36
C VAL A 88 -7.38 -12.00 12.03
N LEU A 89 -6.48 -11.71 12.96
CA LEU A 89 -5.46 -10.70 12.82
C LEU A 89 -4.09 -11.31 12.51
N GLY A 90 -3.32 -10.62 11.69
CA GLY A 90 -1.97 -11.05 11.33
C GLY A 90 -1.15 -9.91 10.71
N PRO A 91 -0.08 -10.24 9.97
CA PRO A 91 0.75 -9.23 9.29
C PRO A 91 0.11 -8.75 7.98
N GLU A 92 0.65 -7.66 7.45
CA GLU A 92 0.46 -7.31 6.03
C GLU A 92 1.15 -8.37 5.15
N THR A 93 0.54 -8.68 4.01
CA THR A 93 1.01 -9.71 3.07
C THR A 93 1.23 -9.18 1.65
N SER A 94 0.81 -7.95 1.40
CA SER A 94 0.93 -7.31 0.09
C SER A 94 1.43 -5.89 0.23
N SER A 95 2.34 -5.49 -0.64
CA SER A 95 2.77 -4.10 -0.74
C SER A 95 1.64 -3.14 -1.12
N ARG A 96 0.55 -3.64 -1.74
CA ARG A 96 -0.66 -2.84 -1.97
C ARG A 96 -1.19 -2.25 -0.68
N GLN A 97 -1.19 -3.01 0.41
CA GLN A 97 -1.65 -2.55 1.72
C GLN A 97 -0.82 -1.36 2.22
N VAL A 98 0.47 -1.35 1.95
CA VAL A 98 1.37 -0.24 2.30
C VAL A 98 1.05 1.00 1.47
N PHE A 99 0.91 0.85 0.16
CA PHE A 99 0.56 1.97 -0.73
C PHE A 99 -0.83 2.52 -0.42
N ASP A 100 -1.79 1.64 -0.16
CA ASP A 100 -3.17 2.02 0.17
C ASP A 100 -3.21 2.87 1.44
N ARG A 101 -2.60 2.42 2.54
CA ARG A 101 -2.66 3.16 3.80
C ARG A 101 -2.00 4.54 3.71
N LEU A 102 -0.94 4.69 2.92
CA LEU A 102 -0.32 5.98 2.67
C LEU A 102 -1.21 6.90 1.84
N ALA A 103 -1.61 6.44 0.66
CA ALA A 103 -2.36 7.25 -0.28
C ALA A 103 -3.77 7.60 0.22
N GLU A 104 -4.45 6.65 0.84
CA GLU A 104 -5.79 6.85 1.39
C GLU A 104 -5.78 7.79 2.60
N THR A 105 -4.79 7.68 3.46
CA THR A 105 -4.64 8.58 4.61
C THR A 105 -4.36 10.01 4.16
N TRP A 106 -3.47 10.20 3.19
CA TRP A 106 -3.18 11.54 2.67
C TRP A 106 -4.36 12.13 1.92
N ARG A 107 -5.09 11.34 1.16
CA ARG A 107 -6.36 11.76 0.57
C ARG A 107 -7.35 12.19 1.64
N HIS A 108 -7.53 11.37 2.67
CA HIS A 108 -8.45 11.69 3.77
C HIS A 108 -8.12 13.02 4.43
N TRP A 109 -6.85 13.27 4.71
CA TRP A 109 -6.42 14.56 5.27
C TRP A 109 -6.68 15.71 4.32
N GLY A 110 -6.42 15.53 3.05
CA GLY A 110 -6.68 16.53 2.02
C GLY A 110 -8.18 16.86 1.88
N GLU A 111 -9.04 15.85 1.90
CA GLU A 111 -10.49 16.03 1.87
C GLU A 111 -10.99 16.76 3.12
N LYS A 112 -10.55 16.31 4.29
CA LYS A 112 -10.93 16.89 5.58
C LYS A 112 -10.57 18.38 5.69
N THR A 113 -9.47 18.78 5.10
CA THR A 113 -8.97 20.16 5.14
C THR A 113 -9.33 20.98 3.89
N GLY A 114 -10.08 20.40 2.95
CA GLY A 114 -10.59 21.11 1.78
C GLY A 114 -9.57 21.39 0.69
N TYR A 115 -8.50 20.59 0.58
CA TYR A 115 -7.46 20.79 -0.43
C TYR A 115 -7.92 20.52 -1.86
N PHE A 116 -8.85 19.59 -2.07
CA PHE A 116 -9.28 19.21 -3.41
C PHE A 116 -10.49 20.01 -3.88
N ALA A 117 -10.52 20.32 -5.18
CA ALA A 117 -11.63 21.03 -5.80
C ALA A 117 -12.90 20.17 -5.85
N SER A 118 -12.76 18.84 -5.98
CA SER A 118 -13.86 17.87 -6.04
C SER A 118 -13.44 16.52 -5.49
N SER A 119 -14.42 15.62 -5.30
CA SER A 119 -14.14 14.22 -4.95
C SER A 119 -13.42 13.47 -6.07
N ASP A 120 -13.64 13.83 -7.33
CA ASP A 120 -12.91 13.26 -8.46
C ASP A 120 -11.44 13.64 -8.44
N ASP A 121 -11.10 14.88 -8.05
CA ASP A 121 -9.72 15.32 -7.86
C ASP A 121 -9.05 14.55 -6.72
N ALA A 122 -9.75 14.30 -5.63
CA ALA A 122 -9.27 13.50 -4.51
C ALA A 122 -9.00 12.05 -4.93
N GLN A 123 -9.90 11.45 -5.73
CA GLN A 123 -9.72 10.10 -6.26
C GLN A 123 -8.54 10.03 -7.24
N SER A 124 -8.39 11.03 -8.10
CA SER A 124 -7.25 11.13 -9.01
C SER A 124 -5.93 11.22 -8.23
N PHE A 125 -5.87 12.03 -7.19
CA PHE A 125 -4.71 12.12 -6.30
C PHE A 125 -4.34 10.77 -5.69
N GLU A 126 -5.32 10.07 -5.11
CA GLU A 126 -5.11 8.76 -4.50
C GLU A 126 -4.58 7.74 -5.52
N ASP A 127 -5.24 7.63 -6.68
CA ASP A 127 -4.87 6.65 -7.71
C ASP A 127 -3.49 6.93 -8.31
N GLU A 128 -3.19 8.18 -8.62
CA GLU A 128 -1.88 8.59 -9.13
C GLU A 128 -0.78 8.29 -8.11
N LEU A 129 -1.02 8.57 -6.84
CA LEU A 129 -0.05 8.33 -5.78
C LEU A 129 0.18 6.83 -5.57
N LYS A 130 -0.86 6.01 -5.53
CA LYS A 130 -0.75 4.54 -5.46
C LYS A 130 0.11 3.99 -6.60
N TYR A 131 -0.15 4.45 -7.82
CA TYR A 131 0.62 4.05 -9.00
C TYR A 131 2.09 4.47 -8.90
N MET A 132 2.35 5.71 -8.50
CA MET A 132 3.71 6.24 -8.38
C MET A 132 4.51 5.51 -7.30
N LEU A 133 3.89 5.15 -6.18
CA LEU A 133 4.54 4.36 -5.13
C LEU A 133 4.83 2.93 -5.60
N ALA A 134 3.86 2.28 -6.22
CA ALA A 134 4.00 0.90 -6.69
C ALA A 134 5.03 0.76 -7.81
N THR A 135 5.18 1.76 -8.67
CA THR A 135 6.15 1.77 -9.78
C THR A 135 7.48 2.42 -9.42
N GLN A 136 7.67 2.81 -8.17
CA GLN A 136 8.90 3.46 -7.66
C GLN A 136 9.22 4.81 -8.33
N MET A 137 8.22 5.51 -8.83
CA MET A 137 8.38 6.90 -9.30
C MET A 137 8.55 7.87 -8.13
N ALA A 138 8.01 7.51 -6.97
CA ALA A 138 8.13 8.25 -5.72
C ALA A 138 8.41 7.29 -4.56
N ALA A 139 9.26 7.70 -3.66
CA ALA A 139 9.58 6.94 -2.46
C ALA A 139 9.67 7.90 -1.26
N PRO A 140 8.71 7.86 -0.33
CA PRO A 140 8.80 8.63 0.90
C PRO A 140 9.97 8.17 1.77
N ASN A 141 10.42 9.03 2.66
CA ASN A 141 11.38 8.66 3.70
C ASN A 141 10.75 7.69 4.71
N SER A 142 11.59 6.97 5.44
CA SER A 142 11.18 5.94 6.39
C SER A 142 10.04 6.34 7.34
N PRO A 143 9.99 7.55 7.92
CA PRO A 143 8.88 7.92 8.80
C PRO A 143 7.51 7.86 8.14
N GLN A 144 7.42 8.14 6.85
CA GLN A 144 6.15 8.06 6.10
C GLN A 144 5.74 6.60 5.81
N TRP A 145 6.69 5.75 5.52
CA TRP A 145 6.41 4.33 5.27
C TRP A 145 5.85 3.58 6.48
N PHE A 146 6.09 4.07 7.70
CA PHE A 146 5.58 3.47 8.94
C PHE A 146 4.13 3.88 9.28
N ASN A 147 3.61 4.90 8.66
CA ASN A 147 2.27 5.43 8.95
C ASN A 147 1.12 4.71 8.24
#